data_e4ee144efc9e3f31eaeb191749f296fe
#
_entry.id   e4ee144efc9e3f31eaeb191749f296fe
#
_cell.length_a   1.000
_cell.length_b   1.000
_cell.length_c   1.000
_cell.angle_alpha   90.00
_cell.angle_beta   90.00
_cell.angle_gamma   90.00
#
_symmetry.space_group_name_H-M   'P 1'
#
loop_
_entity.id
_entity.type
_entity.pdbx_description
1 polymer ?
#
loop_
_entity_poly.entity_id
_entity_poly.type
_entity_poly.pdbx_seq_one_letter_code
_entity_poly.pdbx_strand_id
1 'polypeptide(L)'
;MTKAGVVKNVQFDNKGGAGGTIGLAQFVNTSKGDGNAMMVGGMVMVGGIILNKSAVNLSMVTPLARLTGEYEVIVVPAASPIKTMKDLVAKFKADPGSVSWGGGSAGGTDHILAGMIAQAVGVDPAKVNYIPYAGGGEAQAAILGNHVTAGISGYSEFAAQIKAGKFRPLAISSDKKISGIDIATLKDQGIDVELFNWRGVFGAPGITDAQKKALLAALETTVKSAGWKEALAKQEWTDIYMAGDGFAKYIDDENKRIGDVLGKLALKK
;
A
#
# COMPACT_ATOMS: atom_id res chain seq x y z
N MET A 1 16.24 -12.24 -6.06
CA MET A 1 16.65 -12.88 -7.33
C MET A 1 18.15 -13.14 -7.40
N THR A 2 19.04 -12.17 -7.23
CA THR A 2 20.51 -12.40 -7.25
C THR A 2 20.97 -13.36 -6.15
N LYS A 3 20.55 -13.18 -4.89
CA LYS A 3 20.83 -14.12 -3.79
C LYS A 3 20.27 -15.54 -4.02
N ALA A 4 19.23 -15.68 -4.82
CA ALA A 4 18.65 -16.97 -5.20
C ALA A 4 19.32 -17.60 -6.45
N GLY A 5 20.34 -16.96 -7.00
CA GLY A 5 21.03 -17.44 -8.19
C GLY A 5 20.22 -17.38 -9.49
N VAL A 6 19.07 -16.72 -9.49
CA VAL A 6 18.14 -16.66 -10.63
C VAL A 6 18.65 -15.72 -11.71
N VAL A 7 19.25 -14.61 -11.30
CA VAL A 7 19.84 -13.60 -12.21
C VAL A 7 21.21 -13.16 -11.69
N LYS A 8 22.10 -12.77 -12.59
CA LYS A 8 23.45 -12.30 -12.22
C LYS A 8 23.43 -10.87 -11.70
N ASN A 9 22.60 -10.01 -12.28
CA ASN A 9 22.49 -8.60 -11.95
C ASN A 9 21.06 -8.08 -12.12
N VAL A 10 20.70 -7.04 -11.37
CA VAL A 10 19.43 -6.31 -11.48
C VAL A 10 19.75 -4.83 -11.50
N GLN A 11 19.24 -4.12 -12.49
CA GLN A 11 19.21 -2.67 -12.52
C GLN A 11 17.86 -2.18 -12.03
N PHE A 12 17.85 -1.15 -11.17
CA PHE A 12 16.65 -0.53 -10.65
C PHE A 12 16.50 0.87 -11.25
N ASP A 13 15.30 1.16 -11.76
CA ASP A 13 14.88 2.49 -12.17
C ASP A 13 13.64 2.88 -11.36
N ASN A 14 13.77 3.88 -10.49
CA ASN A 14 12.69 4.35 -9.63
C ASN A 14 12.04 5.59 -10.27
N LYS A 15 10.81 5.43 -10.74
CA LYS A 15 10.00 6.52 -11.32
C LYS A 15 8.78 6.78 -10.47
N GLY A 16 8.90 7.73 -9.56
CA GLY A 16 7.79 8.20 -8.73
C GLY A 16 6.85 9.13 -9.47
N GLY A 17 5.72 9.44 -8.82
CA GLY A 17 4.74 10.44 -9.25
C GLY A 17 3.39 9.85 -9.65
N ALA A 18 2.33 10.60 -9.34
CA ALA A 18 0.94 10.29 -9.62
C ALA A 18 0.51 8.85 -9.22
N GLY A 19 0.92 8.39 -8.02
CA GLY A 19 0.63 7.04 -7.56
C GLY A 19 1.35 5.94 -8.35
N GLY A 20 2.47 6.26 -9.03
CA GLY A 20 3.24 5.31 -9.86
C GLY A 20 2.81 5.27 -11.33
N THR A 21 1.78 6.02 -11.75
CA THR A 21 1.30 5.99 -13.14
C THR A 21 2.32 6.56 -14.15
N ILE A 22 3.23 7.45 -13.71
CA ILE A 22 4.34 7.94 -14.56
C ILE A 22 5.28 6.78 -14.90
N GLY A 23 5.68 6.00 -13.91
CA GLY A 23 6.52 4.81 -14.12
C GLY A 23 5.82 3.75 -14.98
N LEU A 24 4.51 3.53 -14.76
CA LEU A 24 3.71 2.62 -15.58
C LEU A 24 3.69 3.07 -17.04
N ALA A 25 3.45 4.35 -17.32
CA ALA A 25 3.44 4.89 -18.68
C ALA A 25 4.79 4.71 -19.37
N GLN A 26 5.89 4.99 -18.68
CA GLN A 26 7.23 4.74 -19.21
C GLN A 26 7.39 3.25 -19.54
N PHE A 27 7.09 2.36 -18.60
CA PHE A 27 7.25 0.91 -18.77
C PHE A 27 6.45 0.38 -19.96
N VAL A 28 5.19 0.80 -20.10
CA VAL A 28 4.33 0.43 -21.24
C VAL A 28 4.93 0.87 -22.57
N ASN A 29 5.49 2.08 -22.63
CA ASN A 29 5.97 2.66 -23.88
C ASN A 29 7.38 2.19 -24.27
N THR A 30 8.26 1.90 -23.30
CA THR A 30 9.68 1.66 -23.58
C THR A 30 10.10 0.20 -23.45
N SER A 31 9.30 -0.68 -22.80
CA SER A 31 9.70 -2.05 -22.51
C SER A 31 8.93 -3.11 -23.33
N LYS A 32 8.17 -2.71 -24.34
CA LYS A 32 7.34 -3.64 -25.12
C LYS A 32 8.16 -4.80 -25.70
N GLY A 33 7.74 -6.04 -25.40
CA GLY A 33 8.39 -7.27 -25.85
C GLY A 33 9.67 -7.65 -25.09
N ASP A 34 10.10 -6.84 -24.11
CA ASP A 34 11.31 -7.13 -23.34
C ASP A 34 11.03 -8.15 -22.23
N GLY A 35 11.46 -9.40 -22.47
CA GLY A 35 11.36 -10.50 -21.50
C GLY A 35 12.30 -10.38 -20.30
N ASN A 36 13.18 -9.37 -20.23
CA ASN A 36 14.07 -9.11 -19.09
C ASN A 36 13.60 -7.94 -18.23
N ALA A 37 12.56 -7.22 -18.68
CA ALA A 37 12.03 -6.08 -17.93
C ALA A 37 10.85 -6.50 -17.03
N MET A 38 10.88 -6.06 -15.79
CA MET A 38 9.78 -6.22 -14.84
C MET A 38 9.51 -4.91 -14.13
N MET A 39 8.24 -4.67 -13.81
CA MET A 39 7.80 -3.53 -13.01
C MET A 39 7.22 -4.02 -11.68
N VAL A 40 7.52 -3.33 -10.59
CA VAL A 40 6.83 -3.50 -9.32
C VAL A 40 5.72 -2.47 -9.22
N GLY A 41 4.52 -2.93 -8.92
CA GLY A 41 3.34 -2.09 -8.66
C GLY A 41 2.53 -2.66 -7.51
N GLY A 42 1.42 -2.03 -7.20
CA GLY A 42 0.57 -2.49 -6.11
C GLY A 42 -0.68 -1.65 -5.92
N MET A 43 -1.26 -1.73 -4.74
CA MET A 43 -2.52 -1.07 -4.41
C MET A 43 -2.47 0.45 -4.66
N VAL A 44 -1.37 1.13 -4.31
CA VAL A 44 -1.19 2.57 -4.55
C VAL A 44 -1.30 2.91 -6.04
N MET A 45 -0.74 2.05 -6.91
CA MET A 45 -0.82 2.25 -8.36
C MET A 45 -2.25 2.07 -8.88
N VAL A 46 -3.00 1.09 -8.38
CA VAL A 46 -4.43 0.93 -8.72
C VAL A 46 -5.20 2.20 -8.35
N GLY A 47 -5.03 2.70 -7.14
CA GLY A 47 -5.66 3.94 -6.69
C GLY A 47 -5.23 5.14 -7.54
N GLY A 48 -3.95 5.26 -7.86
CA GLY A 48 -3.41 6.32 -8.72
C GLY A 48 -3.99 6.31 -10.13
N ILE A 49 -4.15 5.13 -10.73
CA ILE A 49 -4.77 4.95 -12.06
C ILE A 49 -6.20 5.48 -12.04
N ILE A 50 -6.99 5.08 -11.04
CA ILE A 50 -8.40 5.47 -10.92
C ILE A 50 -8.53 6.97 -10.65
N LEU A 51 -7.79 7.48 -9.67
CA LEU A 51 -7.87 8.87 -9.24
C LEU A 51 -7.46 9.85 -10.35
N ASN A 52 -6.36 9.55 -11.03
CA ASN A 52 -5.81 10.42 -12.07
C ASN A 52 -6.45 10.18 -13.45
N LYS A 53 -7.45 9.28 -13.57
CA LYS A 53 -8.02 8.87 -14.87
C LYS A 53 -6.91 8.56 -15.87
N SER A 54 -5.94 7.76 -15.42
CA SER A 54 -4.72 7.52 -16.19
C SER A 54 -5.04 6.88 -17.55
N ALA A 55 -4.38 7.37 -18.60
CA ALA A 55 -4.46 6.77 -19.94
C ALA A 55 -3.82 5.37 -20.00
N VAL A 56 -2.95 5.04 -19.04
CA VAL A 56 -2.35 3.71 -18.89
C VAL A 56 -2.88 3.02 -17.65
N ASN A 57 -3.01 1.69 -17.71
CA ASN A 57 -3.50 0.89 -16.59
C ASN A 57 -2.85 -0.51 -16.58
N LEU A 58 -3.12 -1.30 -15.56
CA LEU A 58 -2.48 -2.61 -15.36
C LEU A 58 -2.91 -3.69 -16.37
N SER A 59 -3.95 -3.48 -17.17
CA SER A 59 -4.29 -4.40 -18.27
C SER A 59 -3.35 -4.27 -19.47
N MET A 60 -2.55 -3.19 -19.52
CA MET A 60 -1.56 -2.95 -20.59
C MET A 60 -0.22 -3.66 -20.34
N VAL A 61 -0.03 -4.27 -19.20
CA VAL A 61 1.18 -5.02 -18.81
C VAL A 61 0.83 -6.47 -18.52
N THR A 62 1.82 -7.33 -18.37
CA THR A 62 1.62 -8.76 -18.15
C THR A 62 1.63 -9.07 -16.64
N PRO A 63 0.50 -9.38 -15.99
CA PRO A 63 0.50 -9.79 -14.58
C PRO A 63 1.34 -11.05 -14.39
N LEU A 64 2.29 -11.02 -13.44
CA LEU A 64 3.13 -12.16 -13.12
C LEU A 64 2.77 -12.73 -11.74
N ALA A 65 3.00 -11.98 -10.67
CA ALA A 65 2.73 -12.46 -9.33
C ALA A 65 2.49 -11.32 -8.34
N ARG A 66 1.58 -11.51 -7.41
CA ARG A 66 1.54 -10.80 -6.13
C ARG A 66 2.59 -11.43 -5.22
N LEU A 67 3.41 -10.63 -4.56
CA LEU A 67 4.52 -11.15 -3.77
C LEU A 67 4.34 -10.96 -2.28
N THR A 68 4.15 -9.74 -1.86
CA THR A 68 4.17 -9.34 -0.46
C THR A 68 3.18 -8.23 -0.19
N GLY A 69 2.87 -8.04 1.05
CA GLY A 69 2.10 -6.91 1.51
C GLY A 69 2.35 -6.63 2.98
N GLU A 70 1.86 -5.50 3.40
CA GLU A 70 1.93 -5.04 4.77
C GLU A 70 0.61 -4.42 5.19
N TYR A 71 0.38 -4.37 6.50
CA TYR A 71 -0.75 -3.68 7.06
C TYR A 71 -0.37 -2.25 7.44
N GLU A 72 -1.33 -1.35 7.33
CA GLU A 72 -1.17 0.05 7.69
C GLU A 72 -1.36 0.23 9.21
N VAL A 73 -0.57 1.10 9.80
CA VAL A 73 -0.71 1.49 11.20
C VAL A 73 -1.21 2.93 11.30
N ILE A 74 -2.15 3.15 12.20
CA ILE A 74 -2.63 4.48 12.55
C ILE A 74 -1.86 4.93 13.78
N VAL A 75 -1.20 6.08 13.69
CA VAL A 75 -0.39 6.64 14.77
C VAL A 75 -0.76 8.09 15.07
N VAL A 76 -0.43 8.51 16.28
CA VAL A 76 -0.37 9.93 16.66
C VAL A 76 0.99 10.24 17.30
N PRO A 77 1.43 11.51 17.35
CA PRO A 77 2.60 11.87 18.13
C PRO A 77 2.47 11.43 19.59
N ALA A 78 3.55 11.01 20.23
CA ALA A 78 3.52 10.54 21.62
C ALA A 78 2.93 11.59 22.60
N ALA A 79 3.17 12.88 22.33
CA ALA A 79 2.66 14.01 23.11
C ALA A 79 1.17 14.32 22.84
N SER A 80 0.54 13.69 21.84
CA SER A 80 -0.86 13.92 21.49
C SER A 80 -1.80 13.68 22.68
N PRO A 81 -2.84 14.50 22.87
CA PRO A 81 -3.91 14.23 23.85
C PRO A 81 -4.74 12.99 23.49
N ILE A 82 -4.74 12.57 22.22
CA ILE A 82 -5.39 11.36 21.75
C ILE A 82 -4.58 10.15 22.22
N LYS A 83 -5.21 9.30 23.03
CA LYS A 83 -4.53 8.13 23.64
C LYS A 83 -4.95 6.80 23.02
N THR A 84 -6.15 6.75 22.47
CA THR A 84 -6.77 5.54 21.93
C THR A 84 -7.42 5.81 20.58
N MET A 85 -7.73 4.73 19.83
CA MET A 85 -8.51 4.85 18.61
C MET A 85 -9.93 5.39 18.89
N LYS A 86 -10.49 5.08 20.06
CA LYS A 86 -11.77 5.62 20.51
C LYS A 86 -11.74 7.15 20.65
N ASP A 87 -10.66 7.72 21.19
CA ASP A 87 -10.51 9.19 21.32
C ASP A 87 -10.43 9.83 19.94
N LEU A 88 -9.65 9.23 19.01
CA LEU A 88 -9.54 9.71 17.64
C LEU A 88 -10.89 9.68 16.93
N VAL A 89 -11.65 8.58 17.05
CA VAL A 89 -12.98 8.43 16.45
C VAL A 89 -13.97 9.43 17.06
N ALA A 90 -13.94 9.64 18.38
CA ALA A 90 -14.82 10.61 19.03
C ALA A 90 -14.59 12.04 18.50
N LYS A 91 -13.32 12.46 18.40
CA LYS A 91 -12.96 13.75 17.80
C LYS A 91 -13.39 13.83 16.34
N PHE A 92 -13.14 12.77 15.55
CA PHE A 92 -13.48 12.69 14.15
C PHE A 92 -14.98 12.76 13.87
N LYS A 93 -15.80 12.12 14.71
CA LYS A 93 -17.28 12.21 14.63
C LYS A 93 -17.81 13.59 14.99
N ALA A 94 -17.21 14.25 15.99
CA ALA A 94 -17.64 15.57 16.44
C ALA A 94 -17.38 16.65 15.36
N ASP A 95 -16.18 16.63 14.77
CA ASP A 95 -15.79 17.55 13.70
C ASP A 95 -14.76 16.86 12.76
N PRO A 96 -15.23 16.25 11.67
CA PRO A 96 -14.34 15.55 10.73
C PRO A 96 -13.22 16.42 10.17
N GLY A 97 -13.49 17.70 9.90
CA GLY A 97 -12.52 18.65 9.36
C GLY A 97 -11.38 18.97 10.30
N SER A 98 -11.60 18.87 11.62
CA SER A 98 -10.58 19.12 12.64
C SER A 98 -9.56 17.97 12.82
N VAL A 99 -9.79 16.83 12.18
CA VAL A 99 -8.88 15.69 12.18
C VAL A 99 -8.17 15.63 10.85
N SER A 100 -6.93 16.11 10.80
CA SER A 100 -6.07 15.94 9.63
C SER A 100 -5.37 14.58 9.66
N TRP A 101 -5.49 13.83 8.58
CA TRP A 101 -4.88 12.54 8.37
C TRP A 101 -3.68 12.70 7.44
N GLY A 102 -2.48 12.42 7.90
CA GLY A 102 -1.26 12.48 7.07
C GLY A 102 -0.86 11.10 6.60
N GLY A 103 -0.48 10.98 5.34
CA GLY A 103 0.02 9.73 4.76
C GLY A 103 0.62 9.96 3.38
N GLY A 104 0.86 8.90 2.62
CA GLY A 104 1.42 8.97 1.27
C GLY A 104 0.44 9.56 0.24
N SER A 105 0.62 9.19 -1.00
CA SER A 105 -0.08 9.78 -2.15
C SER A 105 -1.61 9.85 -2.00
N ALA A 106 -2.21 10.92 -2.47
CA ALA A 106 -3.67 11.01 -2.59
C ALA A 106 -4.22 9.84 -3.42
N GLY A 107 -5.30 9.19 -2.93
CA GLY A 107 -5.85 7.97 -3.54
C GLY A 107 -5.00 6.71 -3.29
N GLY A 108 -3.90 6.81 -2.55
CA GLY A 108 -3.11 5.67 -2.11
C GLY A 108 -3.73 4.93 -0.92
N THR A 109 -3.02 3.92 -0.42
CA THR A 109 -3.47 3.01 0.63
C THR A 109 -3.92 3.75 1.88
N ASP A 110 -3.12 4.72 2.32
CA ASP A 110 -3.35 5.49 3.54
C ASP A 110 -4.62 6.34 3.46
N HIS A 111 -4.83 6.99 2.31
CA HIS A 111 -6.04 7.77 2.05
C HIS A 111 -7.29 6.89 1.99
N ILE A 112 -7.18 5.74 1.33
CA ILE A 112 -8.26 4.75 1.24
C ILE A 112 -8.61 4.26 2.65
N LEU A 113 -7.61 3.95 3.49
CA LEU A 113 -7.85 3.51 4.86
C LEU A 113 -8.57 4.58 5.70
N ALA A 114 -8.16 5.84 5.59
CA ALA A 114 -8.86 6.94 6.27
C ALA A 114 -10.34 7.03 5.86
N GLY A 115 -10.62 6.85 4.57
CA GLY A 115 -11.99 6.82 4.05
C GLY A 115 -12.80 5.61 4.49
N MET A 116 -12.19 4.44 4.54
CA MET A 116 -12.85 3.22 5.05
C MET A 116 -13.16 3.36 6.54
N ILE A 117 -12.25 3.92 7.34
CA ILE A 117 -12.49 4.22 8.75
C ILE A 117 -13.66 5.20 8.89
N ALA A 118 -13.68 6.30 8.12
CA ALA A 118 -14.77 7.25 8.12
C ALA A 118 -16.12 6.56 7.90
N GLN A 119 -16.22 5.75 6.85
CA GLN A 119 -17.44 5.00 6.53
C GLN A 119 -17.84 4.05 7.66
N ALA A 120 -16.90 3.27 8.19
CA ALA A 120 -17.15 2.28 9.24
C ALA A 120 -17.65 2.91 10.55
N VAL A 121 -17.19 4.14 10.85
CA VAL A 121 -17.62 4.86 12.06
C VAL A 121 -18.80 5.80 11.82
N GLY A 122 -19.40 5.82 10.62
CA GLY A 122 -20.57 6.62 10.30
C GLY A 122 -20.28 8.11 10.03
N VAL A 123 -19.04 8.43 9.63
CA VAL A 123 -18.64 9.76 9.12
C VAL A 123 -18.68 9.72 7.60
N ASP A 124 -19.17 10.78 6.96
CA ASP A 124 -19.14 10.92 5.51
C ASP A 124 -17.68 10.92 5.01
N PRO A 125 -17.27 9.93 4.18
CA PRO A 125 -15.91 9.84 3.66
C PRO A 125 -15.45 11.09 2.90
N ALA A 126 -16.36 11.82 2.27
CA ALA A 126 -16.05 13.08 1.57
C ALA A 126 -15.55 14.20 2.50
N LYS A 127 -15.76 14.05 3.82
CA LYS A 127 -15.31 15.00 4.84
C LYS A 127 -13.93 14.65 5.43
N VAL A 128 -13.27 13.61 4.94
CA VAL A 128 -11.93 13.24 5.38
C VAL A 128 -10.94 14.34 4.97
N ASN A 129 -10.33 14.99 5.96
CA ASN A 129 -9.27 15.97 5.75
C ASN A 129 -7.93 15.23 5.62
N TYR A 130 -7.60 14.78 4.41
CA TYR A 130 -6.37 14.05 4.13
C TYR A 130 -5.28 14.95 3.57
N ILE A 131 -4.10 14.89 4.16
CA ILE A 131 -2.91 15.65 3.75
C ILE A 131 -1.92 14.66 3.10
N PRO A 132 -1.81 14.65 1.76
CA PRO A 132 -0.91 13.74 1.05
C PRO A 132 0.52 14.22 1.08
N TYR A 133 1.46 13.29 1.31
CA TYR A 133 2.89 13.47 1.19
C TYR A 133 3.45 12.57 0.08
N ALA A 134 4.69 12.79 -0.36
CA ALA A 134 5.31 11.97 -1.40
C ALA A 134 5.56 10.52 -0.95
N GLY A 135 5.67 10.30 0.35
CA GLY A 135 5.82 8.97 0.95
C GLY A 135 5.86 9.02 2.47
N GLY A 136 6.03 7.84 3.09
CA GLY A 136 6.01 7.67 4.54
C GLY A 136 7.06 8.49 5.29
N GLY A 137 8.23 8.74 4.69
CA GLY A 137 9.28 9.56 5.33
C GLY A 137 8.87 11.02 5.55
N GLU A 138 8.23 11.66 4.56
CA GLU A 138 7.70 13.02 4.69
C GLU A 138 6.50 13.06 5.63
N ALA A 139 5.60 12.09 5.52
CA ALA A 139 4.47 11.95 6.43
C ALA A 139 4.96 11.80 7.88
N GLN A 140 6.01 11.00 8.12
CA GLN A 140 6.64 10.82 9.43
C GLN A 140 7.13 12.13 10.02
N ALA A 141 7.81 12.96 9.22
CA ALA A 141 8.31 14.27 9.66
C ALA A 141 7.13 15.20 10.04
N ALA A 142 6.06 15.21 9.25
CA ALA A 142 4.87 16.00 9.51
C ALA A 142 4.13 15.57 10.79
N ILE A 143 4.06 14.26 11.05
CA ILE A 143 3.47 13.71 12.28
C ILE A 143 4.32 14.12 13.49
N LEU A 144 5.63 13.94 13.42
CA LEU A 144 6.56 14.33 14.50
C LEU A 144 6.50 15.84 14.80
N GLY A 145 6.31 16.65 13.77
CA GLY A 145 6.15 18.11 13.88
C GLY A 145 4.76 18.58 14.32
N ASN A 146 3.81 17.66 14.61
CA ASN A 146 2.41 17.98 14.91
C ASN A 146 1.69 18.77 13.80
N HIS A 147 2.09 18.61 12.54
CA HIS A 147 1.43 19.27 11.40
C HIS A 147 0.15 18.54 10.97
N VAL A 148 -0.04 17.30 11.42
CA VAL A 148 -1.26 16.52 11.23
C VAL A 148 -1.69 15.88 12.56
N THR A 149 -3.00 15.62 12.68
CA THR A 149 -3.59 15.04 13.90
C THR A 149 -3.21 13.56 14.05
N ALA A 150 -3.29 12.81 12.99
CA ALA A 150 -2.97 11.37 12.93
C ALA A 150 -2.21 11.06 11.65
N GLY A 151 -1.40 10.02 11.68
CA GLY A 151 -0.68 9.49 10.52
C GLY A 151 -1.08 8.08 10.20
N ILE A 152 -1.02 7.74 8.91
CA ILE A 152 -1.21 6.39 8.40
C ILE A 152 -0.03 6.07 7.48
N SER A 153 0.55 4.90 7.65
CA SER A 153 1.53 4.32 6.72
C SER A 153 1.71 2.83 7.00
N GLY A 154 2.40 2.11 6.11
CA GLY A 154 2.81 0.73 6.37
C GLY A 154 3.58 0.62 7.69
N TYR A 155 3.29 -0.43 8.47
CA TYR A 155 3.88 -0.60 9.81
C TYR A 155 5.42 -0.53 9.78
N SER A 156 6.05 -1.15 8.78
CA SER A 156 7.52 -1.17 8.65
C SER A 156 8.14 0.23 8.56
N GLU A 157 7.44 1.20 7.98
CA GLU A 157 7.92 2.58 7.87
C GLU A 157 7.89 3.34 9.19
N PHE A 158 6.92 3.04 10.07
CA PHE A 158 6.76 3.72 11.36
C PHE A 158 7.31 2.93 12.55
N ALA A 159 7.65 1.66 12.37
CA ALA A 159 8.08 0.76 13.44
C ALA A 159 9.22 1.32 14.30
N ALA A 160 10.23 1.93 13.69
CA ALA A 160 11.35 2.53 14.44
C ALA A 160 10.90 3.66 15.38
N GLN A 161 9.98 4.51 14.95
CA GLN A 161 9.47 5.63 15.77
C GLN A 161 8.49 5.14 16.85
N ILE A 162 7.74 4.08 16.57
CA ILE A 162 6.89 3.41 17.55
C ILE A 162 7.75 2.77 18.64
N LYS A 163 8.77 2.00 18.26
CA LYS A 163 9.72 1.36 19.18
C LYS A 163 10.51 2.40 20.01
N ALA A 164 10.80 3.55 19.43
CA ALA A 164 11.46 4.67 20.12
C ALA A 164 10.51 5.51 21.00
N GLY A 165 9.21 5.17 21.06
CA GLY A 165 8.22 5.89 21.85
C GLY A 165 7.89 7.30 21.35
N LYS A 166 8.25 7.64 20.10
CA LYS A 166 7.95 8.93 19.47
C LYS A 166 6.55 8.96 18.85
N PHE A 167 6.08 7.81 18.39
CA PHE A 167 4.71 7.61 17.95
C PHE A 167 3.96 6.71 18.93
N ARG A 168 2.70 7.02 19.12
CA ARG A 168 1.73 6.15 19.78
C ARG A 168 0.90 5.48 18.70
N PRO A 169 1.03 4.15 18.51
CA PRO A 169 0.14 3.41 17.64
C PRO A 169 -1.25 3.32 18.28
N LEU A 170 -2.29 3.54 17.49
CA LEU A 170 -3.69 3.47 17.93
C LEU A 170 -4.37 2.19 17.43
N ALA A 171 -4.07 1.78 16.21
CA ALA A 171 -4.62 0.58 15.59
C ALA A 171 -3.77 0.13 14.41
N ILE A 172 -3.93 -1.15 14.01
CA ILE A 172 -3.39 -1.70 12.78
C ILE A 172 -4.53 -2.25 11.92
N SER A 173 -4.38 -2.18 10.58
CA SER A 173 -5.44 -2.52 9.62
C SER A 173 -5.57 -4.02 9.31
N SER A 174 -4.96 -4.89 10.11
CA SER A 174 -5.03 -6.34 9.91
C SER A 174 -6.37 -6.95 10.38
N ASP A 175 -6.72 -8.08 9.78
CA ASP A 175 -7.89 -8.88 10.16
C ASP A 175 -7.76 -9.53 11.54
N LYS A 176 -6.52 -9.78 11.97
CA LYS A 176 -6.14 -10.43 13.22
C LYS A 176 -4.80 -9.89 13.74
N LYS A 177 -4.50 -10.18 15.00
CA LYS A 177 -3.22 -9.83 15.62
C LYS A 177 -2.05 -10.43 14.84
N ILE A 178 -1.03 -9.62 14.61
CA ILE A 178 0.20 -10.02 13.92
C ILE A 178 1.23 -10.43 14.97
N SER A 179 1.83 -11.60 14.77
CA SER A 179 2.89 -12.08 15.67
C SER A 179 4.07 -11.10 15.71
N GLY A 180 4.49 -10.71 16.90
CA GLY A 180 5.58 -9.74 17.11
C GLY A 180 5.17 -8.25 17.03
N ILE A 181 3.89 -7.94 16.74
CA ILE A 181 3.36 -6.58 16.72
C ILE A 181 2.26 -6.46 17.78
N ASP A 182 2.55 -5.77 18.88
CA ASP A 182 1.60 -5.56 19.97
C ASP A 182 0.76 -4.29 19.75
N ILE A 183 -0.04 -4.32 18.69
CA ILE A 183 -0.98 -3.25 18.35
C ILE A 183 -2.35 -3.91 18.09
N ALA A 184 -3.38 -3.39 18.74
CA ALA A 184 -4.75 -3.88 18.53
C ALA A 184 -5.22 -3.58 17.10
N THR A 185 -5.98 -4.51 16.50
CA THR A 185 -6.53 -4.27 15.17
C THR A 185 -7.69 -3.27 15.22
N LEU A 186 -8.06 -2.71 14.08
CA LEU A 186 -9.30 -1.91 13.96
C LEU A 186 -10.51 -2.76 14.34
N LYS A 187 -10.55 -4.04 13.91
CA LYS A 187 -11.63 -4.97 14.22
C LYS A 187 -11.74 -5.29 15.71
N ASP A 188 -10.60 -5.49 16.41
CA ASP A 188 -10.58 -5.66 17.89
C ASP A 188 -11.19 -4.46 18.63
N GLN A 189 -11.20 -3.29 17.99
CA GLN A 189 -11.72 -2.04 18.54
C GLN A 189 -13.12 -1.68 18.01
N GLY A 190 -13.80 -2.63 17.35
CA GLY A 190 -15.17 -2.47 16.85
C GLY A 190 -15.29 -1.68 15.55
N ILE A 191 -14.19 -1.47 14.84
CA ILE A 191 -14.16 -0.81 13.53
C ILE A 191 -13.92 -1.91 12.48
N ASP A 192 -14.97 -2.33 11.78
CA ASP A 192 -14.90 -3.40 10.78
C ASP A 192 -14.22 -2.92 9.50
N VAL A 193 -12.91 -2.74 9.59
CA VAL A 193 -12.03 -2.33 8.50
C VAL A 193 -10.81 -3.21 8.48
N GLU A 194 -10.49 -3.69 7.29
CA GLU A 194 -9.27 -4.40 6.97
C GLU A 194 -8.71 -3.85 5.66
N LEU A 195 -7.42 -3.55 5.64
CA LEU A 195 -6.75 -3.09 4.45
C LEU A 195 -5.33 -3.64 4.42
N PHE A 196 -4.95 -4.15 3.24
CA PHE A 196 -3.66 -4.76 3.01
C PHE A 196 -2.97 -4.12 1.81
N ASN A 197 -1.81 -3.51 2.06
CA ASN A 197 -1.03 -2.84 1.02
C ASN A 197 -0.16 -3.86 0.28
N TRP A 198 -0.70 -4.45 -0.76
CA TRP A 198 -0.02 -5.47 -1.54
C TRP A 198 0.96 -4.89 -2.58
N ARG A 199 1.99 -5.68 -2.90
CA ARG A 199 2.94 -5.44 -3.99
C ARG A 199 2.95 -6.65 -4.92
N GLY A 200 2.96 -6.37 -6.21
CA GLY A 200 3.05 -7.39 -7.27
C GLY A 200 4.07 -7.01 -8.33
N VAL A 201 4.38 -7.97 -9.15
CA VAL A 201 5.32 -7.86 -10.27
C VAL A 201 4.59 -8.08 -11.57
N PHE A 202 4.92 -7.24 -12.54
CA PHE A 202 4.36 -7.23 -13.88
C PHE A 202 5.50 -7.34 -14.89
N GLY A 203 5.31 -8.17 -15.91
CA GLY A 203 6.15 -8.22 -17.09
C GLY A 203 5.75 -7.16 -18.11
N ALA A 204 6.64 -6.90 -19.06
CA ALA A 204 6.41 -5.93 -20.10
C ALA A 204 5.20 -6.27 -21.00
N PRO A 205 4.62 -5.27 -21.68
CA PRO A 205 3.59 -5.51 -22.69
C PRO A 205 4.12 -6.40 -23.82
N GLY A 206 3.28 -7.32 -24.29
CA GLY A 206 3.58 -8.09 -25.51
C GLY A 206 4.75 -9.07 -25.40
N ILE A 207 5.13 -9.49 -24.20
CA ILE A 207 6.05 -10.61 -24.02
C ILE A 207 5.40 -11.92 -24.47
N THR A 208 6.20 -12.85 -24.96
CA THR A 208 5.75 -14.18 -25.38
C THR A 208 5.38 -15.07 -24.18
N ASP A 209 4.60 -16.11 -24.41
CA ASP A 209 4.26 -17.10 -23.38
C ASP A 209 5.51 -17.78 -22.80
N ALA A 210 6.53 -18.02 -23.62
CA ALA A 210 7.81 -18.56 -23.16
C ALA A 210 8.52 -17.61 -22.20
N GLN A 211 8.55 -16.30 -22.51
CA GLN A 211 9.11 -15.27 -21.63
C GLN A 211 8.31 -15.14 -20.35
N LYS A 212 6.97 -15.10 -20.43
CA LYS A 212 6.09 -15.09 -19.26
C LYS A 212 6.37 -16.27 -18.33
N LYS A 213 6.46 -17.49 -18.90
CA LYS A 213 6.76 -18.72 -18.16
C LYS A 213 8.12 -18.67 -17.48
N ALA A 214 9.15 -18.16 -18.17
CA ALA A 214 10.49 -18.00 -17.60
C ALA A 214 10.50 -17.02 -16.42
N LEU A 215 9.82 -15.87 -16.54
CA LEU A 215 9.69 -14.90 -15.46
C LEU A 215 8.93 -15.45 -14.24
N LEU A 216 7.84 -16.20 -14.48
CA LEU A 216 7.10 -16.87 -13.41
C LEU A 216 7.96 -17.89 -12.66
N ALA A 217 8.74 -18.72 -13.38
CA ALA A 217 9.66 -19.68 -12.76
C ALA A 217 10.76 -18.98 -11.95
N ALA A 218 11.28 -17.85 -12.45
CA ALA A 218 12.26 -17.03 -11.76
C ALA A 218 11.69 -16.43 -10.45
N LEU A 219 10.47 -15.94 -10.47
CA LEU A 219 9.78 -15.41 -9.29
C LEU A 219 9.50 -16.53 -8.29
N GLU A 220 9.00 -17.67 -8.73
CA GLU A 220 8.73 -18.83 -7.87
C GLU A 220 10.00 -19.32 -7.16
N THR A 221 11.11 -19.44 -7.87
CA THR A 221 12.41 -19.80 -7.29
C THR A 221 12.84 -18.76 -6.25
N THR A 222 12.62 -17.47 -6.56
CA THR A 222 12.97 -16.36 -5.66
C THR A 222 12.18 -16.42 -4.36
N VAL A 223 10.85 -16.57 -4.42
CA VAL A 223 10.00 -16.56 -3.21
C VAL A 223 10.18 -17.81 -2.33
N LYS A 224 10.67 -18.92 -2.90
CA LYS A 224 11.02 -20.12 -2.14
C LYS A 224 12.39 -20.04 -1.46
N SER A 225 13.22 -19.05 -1.82
CA SER A 225 14.60 -18.94 -1.31
C SER A 225 14.67 -18.47 0.14
N ALA A 226 15.74 -18.86 0.83
CA ALA A 226 16.04 -18.37 2.19
C ALA A 226 16.21 -16.84 2.22
N GLY A 227 16.83 -16.26 1.18
CA GLY A 227 17.00 -14.82 1.06
C GLY A 227 15.70 -14.03 0.95
N TRP A 228 14.63 -14.63 0.38
CA TRP A 228 13.30 -14.04 0.38
C TRP A 228 12.67 -14.02 1.77
N LYS A 229 12.72 -15.15 2.47
CA LYS A 229 12.21 -15.28 3.84
C LYS A 229 12.91 -14.31 4.80
N GLU A 230 14.22 -14.16 4.65
CA GLU A 230 15.01 -13.18 5.41
C GLU A 230 14.55 -11.74 5.10
N ALA A 231 14.31 -11.42 3.83
CA ALA A 231 13.83 -10.11 3.43
C ALA A 231 12.44 -9.80 3.99
N LEU A 232 11.51 -10.74 3.93
CA LEU A 232 10.18 -10.59 4.53
C LEU A 232 10.26 -10.33 6.03
N ALA A 233 11.04 -11.14 6.75
CA ALA A 233 11.20 -10.99 8.20
C ALA A 233 11.83 -9.63 8.57
N LYS A 234 12.86 -9.20 7.83
CA LYS A 234 13.53 -7.91 8.06
C LYS A 234 12.61 -6.71 7.83
N GLN A 235 11.73 -6.81 6.85
CA GLN A 235 10.80 -5.73 6.48
C GLN A 235 9.44 -5.86 7.20
N GLU A 236 9.27 -6.90 8.01
CA GLU A 236 7.98 -7.19 8.68
C GLU A 236 6.81 -7.31 7.66
N TRP A 237 7.13 -7.81 6.45
CA TRP A 237 6.16 -8.02 5.37
C TRP A 237 5.56 -9.43 5.42
N THR A 238 4.31 -9.53 5.03
CA THR A 238 3.59 -10.80 4.94
C THR A 238 3.78 -11.42 3.55
N ASP A 239 4.08 -12.72 3.52
CA ASP A 239 4.10 -13.49 2.28
C ASP A 239 2.66 -13.74 1.82
N ILE A 240 2.34 -13.23 0.64
CA ILE A 240 1.03 -13.40 0.00
C ILE A 240 1.19 -13.85 -1.45
N TYR A 241 2.21 -14.65 -1.72
CA TYR A 241 2.51 -15.09 -3.07
C TYR A 241 1.28 -15.69 -3.77
N MET A 242 0.98 -15.15 -4.95
CA MET A 242 -0.07 -15.61 -5.84
C MET A 242 0.35 -15.31 -7.28
N ALA A 243 0.46 -16.32 -8.12
CA ALA A 243 1.01 -16.18 -9.47
C ALA A 243 -0.04 -16.41 -10.57
N GLY A 244 0.27 -15.94 -11.77
CA GLY A 244 -0.46 -16.22 -13.00
C GLY A 244 -1.91 -15.71 -12.97
N ASP A 245 -2.84 -16.55 -13.41
CA ASP A 245 -4.25 -16.18 -13.60
C ASP A 245 -4.95 -15.80 -12.29
N GLY A 246 -4.54 -16.39 -11.17
CA GLY A 246 -5.02 -16.00 -9.84
C GLY A 246 -4.70 -14.54 -9.52
N PHE A 247 -3.48 -14.09 -9.86
CA PHE A 247 -3.09 -12.71 -9.66
C PHE A 247 -3.80 -11.76 -10.65
N ALA A 248 -3.98 -12.17 -11.90
CA ALA A 248 -4.73 -11.38 -12.87
C ALA A 248 -6.17 -11.11 -12.38
N LYS A 249 -6.87 -12.17 -11.94
CA LYS A 249 -8.21 -12.02 -11.35
C LYS A 249 -8.21 -11.14 -10.10
N TYR A 250 -7.21 -11.28 -9.24
CA TYR A 250 -7.07 -10.45 -8.04
C TYR A 250 -6.97 -8.95 -8.38
N ILE A 251 -6.24 -8.59 -9.46
CA ILE A 251 -6.14 -7.20 -9.93
C ILE A 251 -7.50 -6.66 -10.35
N ASP A 252 -8.31 -7.46 -11.05
CA ASP A 252 -9.66 -7.05 -11.48
C ASP A 252 -10.57 -6.81 -10.27
N ASP A 253 -10.55 -7.71 -9.29
CA ASP A 253 -11.31 -7.57 -8.04
C ASP A 253 -10.87 -6.33 -7.26
N GLU A 254 -9.56 -6.06 -7.18
CA GLU A 254 -9.00 -4.87 -6.53
C GLU A 254 -9.36 -3.56 -7.25
N ASN A 255 -9.31 -3.54 -8.58
CA ASN A 255 -9.74 -2.36 -9.36
C ASN A 255 -11.18 -1.97 -9.02
N LYS A 256 -12.08 -2.96 -8.92
CA LYS A 256 -13.47 -2.72 -8.54
C LYS A 256 -13.57 -2.22 -7.10
N ARG A 257 -12.97 -2.94 -6.15
CA ARG A 257 -13.02 -2.62 -4.72
C ARG A 257 -12.50 -1.21 -4.44
N ILE A 258 -11.32 -0.89 -4.96
CA ILE A 258 -10.68 0.42 -4.76
C ILE A 258 -11.48 1.52 -5.48
N GLY A 259 -12.00 1.23 -6.68
CA GLY A 259 -12.88 2.16 -7.41
C GLY A 259 -14.13 2.54 -6.62
N ASP A 260 -14.76 1.59 -5.94
CA ASP A 260 -15.93 1.82 -5.11
C ASP A 260 -15.58 2.68 -3.88
N VAL A 261 -14.45 2.42 -3.22
CA VAL A 261 -13.98 3.23 -2.07
C VAL A 261 -13.66 4.67 -2.50
N LEU A 262 -12.89 4.83 -3.57
CA LEU A 262 -12.52 6.17 -4.08
C LEU A 262 -13.75 6.96 -4.57
N GLY A 263 -14.77 6.28 -5.10
CA GLY A 263 -16.06 6.89 -5.42
C GLY A 263 -16.76 7.47 -4.20
N LYS A 264 -16.77 6.74 -3.08
CA LYS A 264 -17.35 7.19 -1.82
C LYS A 264 -16.57 8.32 -1.15
N LEU A 265 -15.26 8.38 -1.37
CA LEU A 265 -14.42 9.50 -0.93
C LEU A 265 -14.64 10.79 -1.74
N ALA A 266 -15.56 10.78 -2.71
CA ALA A 266 -15.76 11.86 -3.67
C ALA A 266 -14.47 12.28 -4.42
N LEU A 267 -13.47 11.41 -4.48
CA LEU A 267 -12.21 11.63 -5.19
C LEU A 267 -12.31 11.27 -6.67
N LYS A 268 -13.30 10.47 -7.03
CA LYS A 268 -13.60 10.12 -8.42
C LYS A 268 -14.46 11.25 -9.02
N LYS A 269 -13.83 12.22 -9.67
CA LYS A 269 -14.52 13.27 -10.43
C LYS A 269 -14.96 12.78 -11.80
#